data_0c96491f327de03ade02c54e3193c8b1
#
_entry.id   0c96491f327de03ade02c54e3193c8b1
#
_cell.length_a   1.000
_cell.length_b   1.000
_cell.length_c   1.000
_cell.angle_alpha   90.00
_cell.angle_beta   90.00
_cell.angle_gamma   90.00
#
_symmetry.space_group_name_H-M   'P 1'
#
loop_
_entity.id
_entity.type
_entity.pdbx_description
1 polymer ?
#
loop_
_entity_poly.entity_id
_entity_poly.type
_entity_poly.pdbx_seq_one_letter_code
_entity_poly.pdbx_strand_id
1 'polypeptide(L)'
;MKTIHRFLQITLGIVLLVFGLNKFFWFLTDFDFSGYPEAAHLFDALRYSGELSDVGKGYIMHMVGATEIVVGLLLVLKKWVPFALVMLVPISAHIVMFHLMLNLPNIIPALAVAGVNAYLIYVNWHSYKPMFSA
;
A
#
# COMPACT_ATOMS: atom_id res chain seq x y z
N MET A 1 -0.62 22.96 -11.98
CA MET A 1 -1.35 22.07 -11.05
C MET A 1 -1.60 20.69 -11.65
N LYS A 2 -2.16 20.57 -12.84
CA LYS A 2 -2.39 19.24 -13.48
C LYS A 2 -1.12 18.40 -13.64
N THR A 3 0.04 19.01 -13.84
CA THR A 3 1.34 18.34 -13.98
C THR A 3 1.80 17.69 -12.68
N ILE A 4 1.64 18.39 -11.54
CA ILE A 4 2.01 17.89 -10.21
C ILE A 4 1.16 16.68 -9.83
N HIS A 5 -0.16 16.75 -10.09
CA HIS A 5 -1.04 15.62 -9.79
C HIS A 5 -0.66 14.38 -10.59
N ARG A 6 -0.34 14.55 -11.88
CA ARG A 6 0.12 13.46 -12.74
C ARG A 6 1.46 12.89 -12.29
N PHE A 7 2.38 13.76 -11.90
CA PHE A 7 3.67 13.32 -11.38
C PHE A 7 3.50 12.48 -10.11
N LEU A 8 2.76 12.98 -9.13
CA LEU A 8 2.48 12.26 -7.88
C LEU A 8 1.75 10.93 -8.13
N GLN A 9 0.79 10.92 -9.04
CA GLN A 9 0.05 9.71 -9.42
C GLN A 9 0.97 8.65 -10.01
N ILE A 10 1.83 9.00 -10.95
CA ILE A 10 2.75 8.06 -11.60
C ILE A 10 3.81 7.59 -10.60
N THR A 11 4.35 8.49 -9.79
CA THR A 11 5.33 8.16 -8.75
C THR A 11 4.72 7.18 -7.75
N LEU A 12 3.52 7.44 -7.24
CA LEU A 12 2.80 6.51 -6.36
C LEU A 12 2.60 5.16 -7.05
N GLY A 13 2.19 5.15 -8.31
CA GLY A 13 2.00 3.92 -9.08
C GLY A 13 3.29 3.10 -9.19
N ILE A 14 4.43 3.73 -9.49
CA ILE A 14 5.73 3.06 -9.57
C ILE A 14 6.14 2.50 -8.20
N VAL A 15 6.00 3.29 -7.14
CA VAL A 15 6.30 2.85 -5.77
C VAL A 15 5.49 1.60 -5.40
N LEU A 16 4.19 1.61 -5.69
CA LEU A 16 3.32 0.46 -5.43
C LEU A 16 3.69 -0.78 -6.27
N LEU A 17 4.11 -0.61 -7.52
CA LEU A 17 4.61 -1.71 -8.34
C LEU A 17 5.86 -2.34 -7.72
N VAL A 18 6.81 -1.52 -7.29
CA VAL A 18 8.04 -1.99 -6.65
C VAL A 18 7.73 -2.75 -5.35
N PHE A 19 6.93 -2.16 -4.47
CA PHE A 19 6.57 -2.80 -3.19
C PHE A 19 5.67 -4.01 -3.38
N GLY A 20 4.75 -3.97 -4.34
CA GLY A 20 3.90 -5.11 -4.67
C GLY A 20 4.70 -6.30 -5.20
N LEU A 21 5.60 -6.07 -6.15
CA LEU A 21 6.50 -7.10 -6.66
C LEU A 21 7.44 -7.63 -5.58
N ASN A 22 7.92 -6.76 -4.69
CA ASN A 22 8.77 -7.18 -3.58
C ASN A 22 8.10 -8.22 -2.67
N LYS A 23 6.78 -8.16 -2.51
CA LYS A 23 6.02 -9.14 -1.70
C LYS A 23 5.99 -10.55 -2.30
N PHE A 24 6.33 -10.67 -3.58
CA PHE A 24 6.48 -11.97 -4.24
C PHE A 24 7.92 -12.44 -4.35
N PHE A 25 8.86 -11.51 -4.58
CA PHE A 25 10.25 -11.85 -4.93
C PHE A 25 11.27 -11.48 -3.85
N TRP A 26 10.87 -10.69 -2.83
CA TRP A 26 11.69 -10.32 -1.67
C TRP A 26 13.07 -9.77 -2.04
N PHE A 27 13.16 -8.85 -2.99
CA PHE A 27 14.40 -8.26 -3.48
C PHE A 27 14.84 -6.98 -2.75
N LEU A 28 13.94 -6.34 -1.99
CA LEU A 28 14.29 -5.22 -1.12
C LEU A 28 14.77 -5.75 0.25
N THR A 29 15.63 -4.98 0.90
CA THR A 29 16.03 -5.26 2.29
C THR A 29 14.81 -5.22 3.22
N ASP A 30 14.75 -6.18 4.14
CA ASP A 30 13.71 -6.22 5.15
C ASP A 30 13.78 -5.00 6.07
N PHE A 31 12.64 -4.62 6.64
CA PHE A 31 12.60 -3.59 7.66
C PHE A 31 13.34 -4.05 8.92
N ASP A 32 14.10 -3.12 9.49
CA ASP A 32 14.71 -3.35 10.80
C ASP A 32 13.67 -3.12 11.91
N PHE A 33 13.27 -4.21 12.55
CA PHE A 33 12.37 -4.19 13.71
C PHE A 33 13.12 -4.38 15.04
N SER A 34 14.43 -4.11 15.08
CA SER A 34 15.23 -4.17 16.30
C SER A 34 14.62 -3.30 17.40
N GLY A 35 14.34 -3.89 18.55
CA GLY A 35 13.67 -3.22 19.66
C GLY A 35 12.13 -3.16 19.55
N TYR A 36 11.54 -3.73 18.51
CA TYR A 36 10.08 -3.76 18.27
C TYR A 36 9.60 -5.20 18.02
N PRO A 37 9.63 -6.09 19.03
CA PRO A 37 9.32 -7.51 18.86
C PRO A 37 7.89 -7.76 18.38
N GLU A 38 6.92 -6.95 18.80
CA GLU A 38 5.53 -7.08 18.38
C GLU A 38 5.36 -6.78 16.88
N ALA A 39 6.10 -5.78 16.37
CA ALA A 39 6.11 -5.47 14.94
C ALA A 39 6.71 -6.61 14.11
N ALA A 40 7.86 -7.14 14.57
CA ALA A 40 8.52 -8.30 13.95
C ALA A 40 7.57 -9.50 13.94
N HIS A 41 6.95 -9.81 15.06
CA HIS A 41 6.05 -10.95 15.22
C HIS A 41 4.82 -10.87 14.30
N LEU A 42 4.18 -9.70 14.24
CA LEU A 42 3.03 -9.50 13.34
C LEU A 42 3.46 -9.56 11.86
N PHE A 43 4.58 -8.94 11.53
CA PHE A 43 5.10 -8.97 10.16
C PHE A 43 5.42 -10.40 9.70
N ASP A 44 6.07 -11.19 10.56
CA ASP A 44 6.38 -12.59 10.28
C ASP A 44 5.11 -13.44 10.18
N ALA A 45 4.11 -13.18 11.03
CA ALA A 45 2.82 -13.85 10.95
C ALA A 45 2.10 -13.58 9.62
N LEU A 46 2.17 -12.35 9.10
CA LEU A 46 1.60 -12.00 7.80
C LEU A 46 2.39 -12.60 6.63
N ARG A 47 3.72 -12.71 6.79
CA ARG A 47 4.63 -13.24 5.77
C ARG A 47 4.62 -14.77 5.70
N TYR A 48 4.51 -15.43 6.86
CA TYR A 48 4.63 -16.88 7.01
C TYR A 48 3.38 -17.53 7.57
N SER A 49 2.21 -16.92 7.41
CA SER A 49 0.96 -17.39 8.00
C SER A 49 0.67 -18.87 7.71
N GLY A 50 0.95 -19.72 8.70
CA GLY A 50 0.58 -21.13 8.76
C GLY A 50 1.72 -22.12 8.51
N GLU A 51 1.83 -23.09 9.42
CA GLU A 51 2.72 -24.26 9.30
C GLU A 51 2.20 -25.33 8.32
N LEU A 52 0.98 -25.14 7.78
CA LEU A 52 0.19 -26.24 7.20
C LEU A 52 0.49 -26.58 5.74
N SER A 53 1.12 -25.72 4.97
CA SER A 53 1.66 -26.05 3.64
C SER A 53 2.39 -24.86 3.05
N ASP A 54 3.28 -25.09 2.09
CA ASP A 54 3.95 -24.03 1.32
C ASP A 54 2.94 -23.15 0.54
N VAL A 55 1.76 -23.67 0.25
CA VAL A 55 0.68 -22.98 -0.48
C VAL A 55 -0.04 -21.92 0.38
N GLY A 56 -0.08 -22.09 1.71
CA GLY A 56 -0.73 -21.13 2.62
C GLY A 56 0.18 -20.05 3.18
N LYS A 57 1.49 -20.18 3.01
CA LYS A 57 2.45 -19.24 3.58
C LYS A 57 2.38 -17.89 2.88
N GLY A 58 2.15 -16.84 3.66
CA GLY A 58 2.22 -15.48 3.17
C GLY A 58 1.05 -15.04 2.29
N TYR A 59 -0.08 -15.75 2.28
CA TYR A 59 -1.21 -15.40 1.41
C TYR A 59 -1.68 -13.95 1.62
N ILE A 60 -1.65 -13.44 2.84
CA ILE A 60 -2.04 -12.04 3.15
C ILE A 60 -1.08 -11.07 2.46
N MET A 61 0.23 -11.30 2.60
CA MET A 61 1.23 -10.47 1.92
C MET A 61 1.12 -10.55 0.40
N HIS A 62 0.84 -11.74 -0.14
CA HIS A 62 0.62 -11.90 -1.58
C HIS A 62 -0.65 -11.18 -2.06
N MET A 63 -1.74 -11.21 -1.28
CA MET A 63 -2.95 -10.44 -1.61
C MET A 63 -2.71 -8.94 -1.57
N VAL A 64 -2.00 -8.44 -0.56
CA VAL A 64 -1.59 -7.03 -0.50
C VAL A 64 -0.71 -6.69 -1.69
N GLY A 65 0.30 -7.50 -1.98
CA GLY A 65 1.19 -7.31 -3.13
C GLY A 65 0.45 -7.32 -4.47
N ALA A 66 -0.47 -8.25 -4.67
CA ALA A 66 -1.30 -8.30 -5.88
C ALA A 66 -2.17 -7.03 -6.03
N THR A 67 -2.77 -6.56 -4.94
CA THR A 67 -3.55 -5.33 -4.94
C THR A 67 -2.68 -4.11 -5.25
N GLU A 68 -1.50 -4.02 -4.64
CA GLU A 68 -0.53 -2.95 -4.93
C GLU A 68 -0.08 -2.95 -6.41
N ILE A 69 0.15 -4.13 -7.00
CA ILE A 69 0.50 -4.25 -8.43
C ILE A 69 -0.65 -3.76 -9.31
N VAL A 70 -1.87 -4.20 -9.04
CA VAL A 70 -3.05 -3.79 -9.81
C VAL A 70 -3.26 -2.28 -9.71
N VAL A 71 -3.26 -1.73 -8.49
CA VAL A 71 -3.39 -0.29 -8.24
C VAL A 71 -2.27 0.48 -8.92
N GLY A 72 -1.02 0.02 -8.75
CA GLY A 72 0.15 0.64 -9.37
C GLY A 72 0.04 0.70 -10.90
N LEU A 73 -0.36 -0.40 -11.53
CA LEU A 73 -0.60 -0.45 -12.99
C LEU A 73 -1.70 0.52 -13.42
N LEU A 74 -2.83 0.56 -12.73
CA LEU A 74 -3.94 1.46 -13.05
C LEU A 74 -3.51 2.93 -12.95
N LEU A 75 -2.73 3.29 -11.93
CA LEU A 75 -2.22 4.65 -11.75
C LEU A 75 -1.23 5.05 -12.85
N VAL A 76 -0.29 4.18 -13.21
CA VAL A 76 0.71 4.42 -14.26
C VAL A 76 0.04 4.51 -15.63
N LEU A 77 -0.88 3.59 -15.93
CA LEU A 77 -1.64 3.57 -17.17
C LEU A 77 -2.72 4.65 -17.23
N LYS A 78 -2.96 5.36 -16.14
CA LYS A 78 -4.00 6.41 -16.01
C LYS A 78 -5.40 5.89 -16.30
N LYS A 79 -5.65 4.62 -15.99
CA LYS A 79 -6.96 3.97 -16.15
C LYS A 79 -7.61 3.76 -14.80
N TRP A 80 -8.89 4.07 -14.70
CA TRP A 80 -9.70 3.88 -13.48
C TRP A 80 -9.05 4.45 -12.21
N VAL A 81 -8.38 5.59 -12.33
CA VAL A 81 -7.63 6.24 -11.25
C VAL A 81 -8.45 6.39 -9.97
N PRO A 82 -9.70 6.91 -9.98
CA PRO A 82 -10.49 7.01 -8.77
C PRO A 82 -10.72 5.67 -8.07
N PHE A 83 -11.00 4.62 -8.82
CA PHE A 83 -11.18 3.27 -8.30
C PHE A 83 -9.88 2.72 -7.66
N ALA A 84 -8.76 2.88 -8.36
CA ALA A 84 -7.46 2.46 -7.86
C ALA A 84 -7.08 3.13 -6.52
N LEU A 85 -7.34 4.44 -6.41
CA LEU A 85 -7.06 5.19 -5.18
C LEU A 85 -7.93 4.71 -4.01
N VAL A 86 -9.20 4.37 -4.24
CA VAL A 86 -10.08 3.83 -3.19
C VAL A 86 -9.64 2.42 -2.77
N MET A 87 -9.22 1.57 -3.71
CA MET A 87 -8.66 0.26 -3.38
C MET A 87 -7.42 0.34 -2.49
N LEU A 88 -6.63 1.41 -2.63
CA LEU A 88 -5.43 1.61 -1.83
C LEU A 88 -5.73 2.05 -0.39
N VAL A 89 -6.89 2.67 -0.13
CA VAL A 89 -7.23 3.23 1.20
C VAL A 89 -7.08 2.22 2.34
N PRO A 90 -7.70 1.03 2.30
CA PRO A 90 -7.56 0.08 3.41
C PRO A 90 -6.12 -0.39 3.62
N ILE A 91 -5.35 -0.54 2.55
CA ILE A 91 -3.94 -0.95 2.62
C ILE A 91 -3.10 0.16 3.25
N SER A 92 -3.20 1.39 2.76
CA SER A 92 -2.44 2.51 3.28
C SER A 92 -2.79 2.84 4.73
N ALA A 93 -4.08 2.76 5.10
CA ALA A 93 -4.52 2.92 6.47
C ALA A 93 -3.94 1.84 7.40
N HIS A 94 -3.96 0.58 6.96
CA HIS A 94 -3.42 -0.52 7.76
C HIS A 94 -1.91 -0.40 7.96
N ILE A 95 -1.16 -0.03 6.93
CA ILE A 95 0.29 0.18 7.02
C ILE A 95 0.62 1.35 7.97
N VAL A 96 -0.12 2.45 7.90
CA VAL A 96 0.05 3.58 8.83
C VAL A 96 -0.23 3.13 10.26
N MET A 97 -1.33 2.40 10.49
CA MET A 97 -1.67 1.89 11.82
C MET A 97 -0.62 0.91 12.36
N PHE A 98 -0.09 0.04 11.51
CA PHE A 98 1.01 -0.87 11.88
C PHE A 98 2.21 -0.10 12.42
N HIS A 99 2.68 0.91 11.69
CA HIS A 99 3.82 1.70 12.13
C HIS A 99 3.49 2.59 13.33
N LEU A 100 2.30 3.17 13.38
CA LEU A 100 1.88 4.02 14.48
C LEU A 100 1.83 3.26 15.82
N MET A 101 1.35 2.03 15.80
CA MET A 101 1.14 1.23 17.01
C MET A 101 2.34 0.36 17.36
N LEU A 102 3.08 -0.14 16.38
CA LEU A 102 4.09 -1.17 16.61
C LEU A 102 5.50 -0.76 16.21
N ASN A 103 5.68 0.21 15.29
CA ASN A 103 7.02 0.57 14.79
C ASN A 103 7.10 2.04 14.39
N LEU A 104 6.90 2.94 15.31
CA LEU A 104 6.84 4.39 15.07
C LEU A 104 8.05 4.97 14.30
N PRO A 105 9.31 4.55 14.51
CA PRO A 105 10.45 5.11 13.79
C PRO A 105 10.39 4.96 12.27
N ASN A 106 9.70 3.93 11.77
CA ASN A 106 9.60 3.63 10.34
C ASN A 106 8.28 4.10 9.69
N ILE A 107 7.55 5.01 10.35
CA ILE A 107 6.23 5.48 9.89
C ILE A 107 6.29 6.41 8.65
N ILE A 108 7.42 7.08 8.40
CA ILE A 108 7.52 8.13 7.38
C ILE A 108 7.14 7.63 5.97
N PRO A 109 7.65 6.50 5.47
CA PRO A 109 7.23 6.00 4.15
C PRO A 109 5.73 5.69 4.08
N ALA A 110 5.17 5.16 5.16
CA ALA A 110 3.73 4.86 5.25
C ALA A 110 2.88 6.14 5.17
N LEU A 111 3.29 7.18 5.91
CA LEU A 111 2.62 8.49 5.87
C LEU A 111 2.74 9.15 4.49
N ALA A 112 3.88 9.00 3.81
CA ALA A 112 4.06 9.54 2.47
C ALA A 112 3.09 8.89 1.48
N VAL A 113 2.97 7.56 1.47
CA VAL A 113 2.03 6.83 0.61
C VAL A 113 0.59 7.20 0.94
N ALA A 114 0.20 7.17 2.21
CA ALA A 114 -1.16 7.50 2.65
C ALA A 114 -1.51 8.98 2.36
N GLY A 115 -0.58 9.88 2.57
CA GLY A 115 -0.77 11.32 2.31
C GLY A 115 -0.96 11.62 0.82
N VAL A 116 -0.13 11.02 -0.04
CA VAL A 116 -0.27 11.14 -1.50
C VAL A 116 -1.58 10.53 -1.96
N ASN A 117 -1.96 9.35 -1.43
CA ASN A 117 -3.25 8.72 -1.74
C ASN A 117 -4.42 9.62 -1.36
N ALA A 118 -4.45 10.13 -0.14
CA ALA A 118 -5.50 11.05 0.34
C ALA A 118 -5.57 12.33 -0.51
N TYR A 119 -4.42 12.91 -0.84
CA TYR A 119 -4.34 14.08 -1.71
C TYR A 119 -4.90 13.82 -3.11
N LEU A 120 -4.55 12.70 -3.72
CA LEU A 120 -5.05 12.33 -5.05
C LEU A 120 -6.55 12.02 -5.02
N ILE A 121 -7.08 11.43 -3.93
CA ILE A 121 -8.52 11.28 -3.73
C ILE A 121 -9.20 12.65 -3.68
N TYR A 122 -8.65 13.57 -2.89
CA TYR A 122 -9.17 14.94 -2.80
C TYR A 122 -9.24 15.64 -4.15
N VAL A 123 -8.16 15.55 -4.93
CA VAL A 123 -8.09 16.15 -6.28
C VAL A 123 -9.11 15.53 -7.25
N ASN A 124 -9.41 14.24 -7.09
CA ASN A 124 -10.40 13.51 -7.90
C ASN A 124 -11.79 13.47 -7.25
N TRP A 125 -12.07 14.32 -6.24
CA TRP A 125 -13.30 14.28 -5.46
C TRP A 125 -14.57 14.32 -6.30
N HIS A 126 -14.55 15.03 -7.41
CA HIS A 126 -15.68 15.09 -8.35
C HIS A 126 -16.15 13.71 -8.85
N SER A 127 -15.23 12.73 -8.94
CA SER A 127 -15.56 11.37 -9.35
C SER A 127 -16.24 10.55 -8.26
N TYR A 128 -16.11 10.96 -7.00
CA TYR A 128 -16.70 10.27 -5.86
C TYR A 128 -18.04 10.89 -5.40
N LYS A 129 -18.29 12.16 -5.74
CA LYS A 129 -19.51 12.86 -5.37
C LYS A 129 -20.80 12.05 -5.61
N PRO A 130 -20.99 11.41 -6.77
CA PRO A 130 -22.22 10.64 -7.03
C PRO A 130 -22.44 9.47 -6.08
N MET A 131 -21.38 8.94 -5.45
CA MET A 131 -21.47 7.83 -4.50
C MET A 131 -22.09 8.25 -3.16
N PHE A 132 -22.09 9.55 -2.86
CA PHE A 132 -22.58 10.12 -1.61
C PHE A 132 -23.87 10.95 -1.79
N SER A 133 -24.37 11.06 -3.02
CA SER A 133 -25.66 11.69 -3.31
C SER A 133 -26.73 10.59 -3.30
N ALA A 134 -27.55 10.60 -2.24
CA ALA A 134 -28.78 9.80 -2.19
C ALA A 134 -29.87 10.50 -2.99
#